data_bd9da8292003761aa7b74703491bfbf1
#
_entry.id   bd9da8292003761aa7b74703491bfbf1
#
_cell.length_a   1.000
_cell.length_b   1.000
_cell.length_c   1.000
_cell.angle_alpha   90.00
_cell.angle_beta   90.00
_cell.angle_gamma   90.00
#
_symmetry.space_group_name_H-M   'P 1'
#
loop_
_entity.id
_entity.type
_entity.pdbx_description
1 polymer ?
#
loop_
_entity_poly.entity_id
_entity_poly.type
_entity_poly.pdbx_seq_one_letter_code
_entity_poly.pdbx_strand_id
1 'polypeptide(L)'
;MDIIITKDDLFNRVFEYQDMKLSEGLKIPLGHFVNQDYLEKMLVIDMAKDEIPHAFIGSTTGGGKSNFIRVMLLNWIMNKKVEDIELYLIDGKGGTDYVAFLEAPHVFMNKCFKDEDDIITILEDAHREILRRNQTFIQAKANNFKEYIELGNKMARRVIVFDEYAMYHGTSDYNVIQSKVSKICSTGRSAGVHIIIATQDARKEILDSMIKYNMPLKIGFKCDNAQHSKNISGHEGLETINKIGVGRAYGLPIDSDYVQFKTMKSPSSKEIRTMIHNKYKDYKKVEVVEEDVFFGEECED
;
A
#
# COMPACT_ATOMS: atom_id res chain seq x y z
N MET A 1 12.57 -27.14 15.79
CA MET A 1 12.21 -26.94 17.20
C MET A 1 11.55 -25.58 17.30
N ASP A 2 10.24 -25.53 17.50
CA ASP A 2 9.51 -24.26 17.60
C ASP A 2 9.91 -23.60 18.93
N ILE A 3 10.34 -22.35 18.87
CA ILE A 3 10.78 -21.60 20.05
C ILE A 3 9.54 -20.95 20.65
N ILE A 4 9.24 -21.28 21.89
CA ILE A 4 8.20 -20.60 22.67
C ILE A 4 8.74 -19.23 23.07
N ILE A 5 7.99 -18.18 22.76
CA ILE A 5 8.41 -16.80 22.95
C ILE A 5 7.26 -15.94 23.48
N THR A 6 7.56 -15.00 24.37
CA THR A 6 6.58 -14.00 24.80
C THR A 6 6.45 -12.86 23.78
N LYS A 7 5.35 -12.11 23.83
CA LYS A 7 5.20 -10.90 23.00
C LYS A 7 6.26 -9.86 23.31
N ASP A 8 6.61 -9.68 24.57
CA ASP A 8 7.63 -8.71 24.98
C ASP A 8 9.01 -9.08 24.46
N ASP A 9 9.38 -10.37 24.49
CA ASP A 9 10.64 -10.85 23.90
C ASP A 9 10.67 -10.62 22.40
N LEU A 10 9.58 -10.92 21.68
CA LEU A 10 9.46 -10.69 20.25
C LEU A 10 9.65 -9.20 19.92
N PHE A 11 8.95 -8.31 20.62
CA PHE A 11 8.94 -6.88 20.31
C PHE A 11 10.24 -6.16 20.66
N ASN A 12 11.10 -6.78 21.45
CA ASN A 12 12.46 -6.30 21.71
C ASN A 12 13.47 -6.70 20.62
N ARG A 13 13.13 -7.66 19.75
CA ARG A 13 14.02 -8.10 18.66
C ARG A 13 14.01 -7.11 17.49
N VAL A 14 15.09 -7.14 16.73
CA VAL A 14 15.20 -6.50 15.41
C VAL A 14 15.19 -7.61 14.37
N PHE A 15 14.24 -7.56 13.47
CA PHE A 15 14.15 -8.48 12.33
C PHE A 15 14.63 -7.73 11.10
N GLU A 16 15.80 -8.10 10.60
CA GLU A 16 16.28 -7.55 9.33
C GLU A 16 15.40 -8.03 8.17
N TYR A 17 15.34 -7.26 7.10
CA TYR A 17 14.56 -7.61 5.92
C TYR A 17 14.97 -8.98 5.37
N GLN A 18 13.99 -9.82 5.12
CA GLN A 18 14.12 -11.10 4.44
C GLN A 18 13.18 -11.12 3.25
N ASP A 19 13.69 -11.58 2.11
CA ASP A 19 12.85 -11.79 0.93
C ASP A 19 11.92 -12.98 1.17
N MET A 20 10.63 -12.69 1.28
CA MET A 20 9.60 -13.66 1.67
C MET A 20 9.12 -14.56 0.52
N LYS A 21 9.61 -14.35 -0.71
CA LYS A 21 9.21 -15.08 -1.92
C LYS A 21 7.67 -15.17 -2.11
N LEU A 22 6.98 -14.06 -1.91
CA LEU A 22 5.53 -13.94 -1.98
C LEU A 22 5.08 -13.58 -3.41
N SER A 23 5.22 -14.51 -4.36
CA SER A 23 4.97 -14.27 -5.79
C SER A 23 3.50 -14.21 -6.17
N GLU A 24 2.60 -14.88 -5.45
CA GLU A 24 1.16 -14.94 -5.78
C GLU A 24 0.36 -13.84 -5.06
N GLY A 25 -0.80 -13.46 -5.62
CA GLY A 25 -1.71 -12.47 -5.04
C GLY A 25 -1.09 -11.08 -4.92
N LEU A 26 -1.55 -10.28 -3.97
CA LEU A 26 -0.96 -8.98 -3.59
C LEU A 26 -0.58 -9.01 -2.11
N LYS A 27 0.39 -9.86 -1.77
CA LYS A 27 0.75 -10.17 -0.39
C LYS A 27 1.64 -9.11 0.23
N ILE A 28 1.32 -8.72 1.46
CA ILE A 28 2.08 -7.79 2.30
C ILE A 28 2.64 -8.56 3.51
N PRO A 29 3.96 -8.65 3.70
CA PRO A 29 4.52 -9.14 4.95
C PRO A 29 4.41 -8.05 6.02
N LEU A 30 3.50 -8.19 6.96
CA LEU A 30 3.34 -7.21 8.06
C LEU A 30 4.49 -7.30 9.04
N GLY A 31 4.88 -8.51 9.43
CA GLY A 31 5.95 -8.75 10.38
C GLY A 31 5.73 -9.98 11.24
N HIS A 32 6.58 -10.16 12.22
CA HIS A 32 6.53 -11.29 13.15
C HIS A 32 5.49 -11.05 14.25
N PHE A 33 4.75 -12.10 14.60
CA PHE A 33 3.80 -12.09 15.71
C PHE A 33 3.86 -13.39 16.50
N VAL A 34 3.33 -13.37 17.71
CA VAL A 34 3.18 -14.57 18.54
C VAL A 34 1.74 -15.06 18.45
N ASN A 35 1.55 -16.30 18.01
CA ASN A 35 0.24 -16.93 17.92
C ASN A 35 -0.29 -17.39 19.28
N GLN A 36 -1.44 -18.04 19.32
CA GLN A 36 -2.08 -18.54 20.55
C GLN A 36 -1.25 -19.64 21.25
N ASP A 37 -0.41 -20.36 20.51
CA ASP A 37 0.45 -21.41 21.02
C ASP A 37 1.83 -20.88 21.48
N TYR A 38 1.97 -19.56 21.59
CA TYR A 38 3.23 -18.86 21.91
C TYR A 38 4.36 -19.10 20.89
N LEU A 39 4.01 -19.41 19.66
CA LEU A 39 4.98 -19.60 18.59
C LEU A 39 5.12 -18.32 17.75
N GLU A 40 6.37 -17.99 17.41
CA GLU A 40 6.68 -16.94 16.46
C GLU A 40 6.23 -17.34 15.05
N LYS A 41 5.44 -16.48 14.41
CA LYS A 41 4.96 -16.64 13.03
C LYS A 41 5.11 -15.33 12.27
N MET A 42 5.21 -15.43 10.94
CA MET A 42 5.13 -14.28 10.05
C MET A 42 3.67 -14.01 9.68
N LEU A 43 3.22 -12.79 9.92
CA LEU A 43 1.90 -12.31 9.51
C LEU A 43 1.99 -11.78 8.09
N VAL A 44 1.28 -12.43 7.17
CA VAL A 44 1.17 -12.03 5.76
C VAL A 44 -0.29 -11.83 5.42
N ILE A 45 -0.60 -10.72 4.77
CA ILE A 45 -1.96 -10.40 4.30
C ILE A 45 -1.96 -10.33 2.79
N ASP A 46 -3.01 -10.82 2.15
CA ASP A 46 -3.19 -10.75 0.71
C ASP A 46 -4.29 -9.75 0.36
N MET A 47 -3.90 -8.58 -0.17
CA MET A 47 -4.82 -7.55 -0.65
C MET A 47 -5.51 -7.92 -1.98
N ALA A 48 -5.09 -9.01 -2.63
CA ALA A 48 -5.80 -9.51 -3.80
C ALA A 48 -7.11 -10.20 -3.45
N LYS A 49 -7.33 -10.52 -2.18
CA LYS A 49 -8.60 -11.03 -1.68
C LYS A 49 -9.65 -9.91 -1.62
N ASP A 50 -10.88 -10.30 -1.90
CA ASP A 50 -11.98 -9.33 -2.01
C ASP A 50 -12.28 -8.57 -0.71
N GLU A 51 -11.95 -9.14 0.43
CA GLU A 51 -12.19 -8.52 1.73
C GLU A 51 -11.21 -7.39 2.07
N ILE A 52 -10.06 -7.30 1.36
CA ILE A 52 -8.98 -6.35 1.69
C ILE A 52 -8.50 -5.60 0.43
N PRO A 53 -9.37 -4.86 -0.26
CA PRO A 53 -8.99 -4.17 -1.50
C PRO A 53 -8.08 -2.97 -1.29
N HIS A 54 -8.19 -2.31 -0.14
CA HIS A 54 -7.48 -1.07 0.20
C HIS A 54 -6.97 -1.12 1.63
N ALA A 55 -5.94 -0.34 1.92
CA ALA A 55 -5.35 -0.28 3.25
C ALA A 55 -5.11 1.16 3.72
N PHE A 56 -5.29 1.37 5.02
CA PHE A 56 -4.95 2.60 5.71
C PHE A 56 -3.82 2.37 6.72
N ILE A 57 -2.80 3.23 6.71
CA ILE A 57 -1.63 3.13 7.58
C ILE A 57 -1.47 4.42 8.36
N GLY A 58 -1.49 4.34 9.67
CA GLY A 58 -1.35 5.51 10.54
C GLY A 58 -0.27 5.37 11.62
N SER A 59 0.39 6.47 11.94
CA SER A 59 1.33 6.54 13.07
C SER A 59 1.70 7.99 13.36
N THR A 60 2.30 8.26 14.53
CA THR A 60 3.09 9.47 14.71
C THR A 60 4.44 9.38 14.01
N THR A 61 5.16 10.51 13.94
CA THR A 61 6.54 10.57 13.44
C THR A 61 7.41 9.57 14.20
N GLY A 62 8.21 8.79 13.46
CA GLY A 62 9.12 7.82 14.06
C GLY A 62 8.46 6.54 14.56
N GLY A 63 7.13 6.35 14.41
CA GLY A 63 6.42 5.14 14.86
C GLY A 63 6.74 3.87 14.06
N GLY A 64 7.24 3.99 12.82
CA GLY A 64 7.62 2.85 11.98
C GLY A 64 6.91 2.79 10.63
N LYS A 65 5.99 3.72 10.33
CA LYS A 65 5.20 3.79 9.09
C LYS A 65 6.05 3.71 7.81
N SER A 66 6.98 4.65 7.63
CA SER A 66 7.82 4.69 6.41
C SER A 66 8.71 3.44 6.29
N ASN A 67 9.26 2.93 7.40
CA ASN A 67 9.99 1.67 7.40
C ASN A 67 9.11 0.50 6.90
N PHE A 68 7.88 0.41 7.37
CA PHE A 68 6.94 -0.62 6.96
C PHE A 68 6.58 -0.51 5.46
N ILE A 69 6.30 0.69 4.96
CA ILE A 69 5.98 0.91 3.54
C ILE A 69 7.18 0.51 2.67
N ARG A 70 8.40 0.83 3.06
CA ARG A 70 9.63 0.44 2.34
C ARG A 70 9.79 -1.09 2.28
N VAL A 71 9.53 -1.80 3.38
CA VAL A 71 9.55 -3.28 3.42
C VAL A 71 8.49 -3.86 2.48
N MET A 72 7.28 -3.32 2.50
CA MET A 72 6.17 -3.72 1.62
C MET A 72 6.53 -3.53 0.14
N LEU A 73 6.97 -2.34 -0.25
CA LEU A 73 7.38 -2.03 -1.62
C LEU A 73 8.54 -2.93 -2.08
N LEU A 74 9.56 -3.08 -1.25
CA LEU A 74 10.71 -3.93 -1.57
C LEU A 74 10.28 -5.38 -1.79
N ASN A 75 9.38 -5.91 -0.94
CA ASN A 75 8.87 -7.25 -1.10
C ASN A 75 8.12 -7.43 -2.43
N TRP A 76 7.28 -6.49 -2.82
CA TRP A 76 6.60 -6.54 -4.12
C TRP A 76 7.58 -6.48 -5.28
N ILE A 77 8.49 -5.52 -5.29
CA ILE A 77 9.50 -5.36 -6.35
C ILE A 77 10.38 -6.60 -6.45
N MET A 78 10.74 -7.22 -5.33
CA MET A 78 11.60 -8.41 -5.35
C MET A 78 10.86 -9.71 -5.71
N ASN A 79 9.53 -9.77 -5.61
CA ASN A 79 8.79 -11.02 -5.76
C ASN A 79 7.77 -11.05 -6.88
N LYS A 80 7.27 -9.89 -7.33
CA LYS A 80 6.33 -9.82 -8.45
C LYS A 80 7.07 -9.73 -9.77
N LYS A 81 6.44 -10.24 -10.83
CA LYS A 81 6.86 -9.92 -12.17
C LYS A 81 6.42 -8.50 -12.51
N VAL A 82 7.14 -7.87 -13.44
CA VAL A 82 6.83 -6.49 -13.85
C VAL A 82 5.43 -6.39 -14.46
N GLU A 83 5.04 -7.42 -15.21
CA GLU A 83 3.71 -7.51 -15.84
C GLU A 83 2.55 -7.79 -14.86
N ASP A 84 2.83 -8.11 -13.58
CA ASP A 84 1.80 -8.47 -12.60
C ASP A 84 1.37 -7.29 -11.70
N ILE A 85 2.23 -6.26 -11.57
CA ILE A 85 1.97 -5.11 -10.69
C ILE A 85 2.60 -3.83 -11.23
N GLU A 86 1.85 -2.74 -11.17
CA GLU A 86 2.25 -1.38 -11.48
C GLU A 86 2.10 -0.50 -10.23
N LEU A 87 3.17 0.18 -9.83
CA LEU A 87 3.26 0.95 -8.59
C LEU A 87 3.26 2.44 -8.88
N TYR A 88 2.29 3.17 -8.35
CA TYR A 88 2.22 4.63 -8.35
C TYR A 88 2.59 5.13 -6.96
N LEU A 89 3.68 5.88 -6.87
CA LEU A 89 4.18 6.39 -5.59
C LEU A 89 3.87 7.88 -5.47
N ILE A 90 3.13 8.25 -4.43
CA ILE A 90 2.80 9.62 -4.08
C ILE A 90 3.35 9.89 -2.67
N ASP A 91 4.09 10.98 -2.48
CA ASP A 91 4.66 11.36 -1.17
C ASP A 91 4.55 12.86 -0.93
N GLY A 92 3.65 13.25 -0.05
CA GLY A 92 3.43 14.65 0.35
C GLY A 92 4.63 15.31 1.04
N LYS A 93 5.64 14.54 1.46
CA LYS A 93 6.88 15.07 2.07
C LYS A 93 8.02 15.32 1.09
N GLY A 94 7.77 15.21 -0.21
CA GLY A 94 8.75 15.54 -1.24
C GLY A 94 9.47 14.35 -1.87
N GLY A 95 9.03 13.12 -1.63
CA GLY A 95 9.45 11.93 -2.37
C GLY A 95 10.80 11.32 -1.98
N THR A 96 11.48 11.88 -0.99
CA THR A 96 12.85 11.43 -0.64
C THR A 96 12.90 10.02 -0.03
N ASP A 97 11.84 9.60 0.64
CA ASP A 97 11.74 8.27 1.28
C ASP A 97 11.70 7.13 0.24
N TYR A 98 11.27 7.44 -1.01
CA TYR A 98 11.04 6.46 -2.07
C TYR A 98 12.03 6.49 -3.22
N VAL A 99 12.99 7.44 -3.23
CA VAL A 99 14.02 7.57 -4.30
C VAL A 99 14.76 6.25 -4.57
N ALA A 100 14.94 5.42 -3.55
CA ALA A 100 15.61 4.12 -3.71
C ALA A 100 14.84 3.10 -4.58
N PHE A 101 13.55 3.33 -4.81
CA PHE A 101 12.67 2.42 -5.56
C PHE A 101 12.41 2.87 -7.00
N LEU A 102 12.77 4.10 -7.37
CA LEU A 102 12.39 4.69 -8.66
C LEU A 102 12.99 3.97 -9.87
N GLU A 103 14.13 3.30 -9.69
CA GLU A 103 14.75 2.50 -10.76
C GLU A 103 14.06 1.14 -10.99
N ALA A 104 13.13 0.74 -10.12
CA ALA A 104 12.41 -0.51 -10.30
C ALA A 104 11.43 -0.40 -11.49
N PRO A 105 11.42 -1.38 -12.41
CA PRO A 105 10.55 -1.33 -13.60
C PRO A 105 9.06 -1.36 -13.28
N HIS A 106 8.68 -1.72 -12.07
CA HIS A 106 7.31 -1.69 -11.56
C HIS A 106 6.80 -0.27 -11.24
N VAL A 107 7.72 0.68 -11.00
CA VAL A 107 7.36 2.04 -10.62
C VAL A 107 7.00 2.84 -11.86
N PHE A 108 5.77 3.36 -11.87
CA PHE A 108 5.26 4.14 -12.98
C PHE A 108 6.12 5.38 -13.22
N MET A 109 6.54 5.58 -14.48
CA MET A 109 7.37 6.70 -14.94
C MET A 109 8.68 6.89 -14.16
N ASN A 110 9.13 5.93 -13.36
CA ASN A 110 10.29 6.06 -12.46
C ASN A 110 10.20 7.31 -11.54
N LYS A 111 8.99 7.69 -11.16
CA LYS A 111 8.69 8.96 -10.48
C LYS A 111 7.96 8.72 -9.15
N CYS A 112 8.24 9.55 -8.18
CA CYS A 112 7.42 9.74 -7.00
C CYS A 112 6.74 11.11 -7.10
N PHE A 113 5.42 11.10 -7.13
CA PHE A 113 4.61 12.28 -7.39
C PHE A 113 4.37 13.05 -6.08
N LYS A 114 4.37 14.37 -6.15
CA LYS A 114 4.22 15.26 -5.00
C LYS A 114 3.36 16.50 -5.29
N ASP A 115 3.33 16.92 -6.55
CA ASP A 115 2.61 18.09 -6.98
C ASP A 115 1.13 17.76 -7.19
N GLU A 116 0.22 18.66 -6.80
CA GLU A 116 -1.24 18.41 -6.77
C GLU A 116 -1.80 18.10 -8.16
N ASP A 117 -1.38 18.82 -9.18
CA ASP A 117 -1.80 18.59 -10.57
C ASP A 117 -1.42 17.19 -11.06
N ASP A 118 -0.19 16.77 -10.79
CA ASP A 118 0.27 15.41 -11.11
C ASP A 118 -0.57 14.35 -10.38
N ILE A 119 -0.86 14.58 -9.09
CA ILE A 119 -1.65 13.67 -8.26
C ILE A 119 -3.08 13.56 -8.78
N ILE A 120 -3.71 14.70 -9.10
CA ILE A 120 -5.05 14.74 -9.67
C ILE A 120 -5.07 13.94 -10.98
N THR A 121 -4.11 14.19 -11.86
CA THR A 121 -3.98 13.49 -13.15
C THR A 121 -3.84 11.97 -12.97
N ILE A 122 -3.02 11.52 -12.03
CA ILE A 122 -2.84 10.09 -11.74
C ILE A 122 -4.12 9.46 -11.18
N LEU A 123 -4.81 10.15 -10.28
CA LEU A 123 -6.06 9.65 -9.71
C LEU A 123 -7.19 9.61 -10.76
N GLU A 124 -7.21 10.56 -11.70
CA GLU A 124 -8.10 10.55 -12.86
C GLU A 124 -7.79 9.38 -13.80
N ASP A 125 -6.52 9.20 -14.12
CA ASP A 125 -6.08 8.07 -14.93
C ASP A 125 -6.43 6.73 -14.28
N ALA A 126 -6.24 6.60 -12.98
CA ALA A 126 -6.65 5.39 -12.25
C ALA A 126 -8.16 5.15 -12.33
N HIS A 127 -8.97 6.19 -12.28
CA HIS A 127 -10.44 6.07 -12.45
C HIS A 127 -10.81 5.70 -13.89
N ARG A 128 -10.21 6.34 -14.90
CA ARG A 128 -10.41 5.96 -16.32
C ARG A 128 -10.02 4.50 -16.56
N GLU A 129 -8.90 4.07 -15.98
CA GLU A 129 -8.44 2.68 -16.08
C GLU A 129 -9.46 1.70 -15.48
N ILE A 130 -10.08 2.04 -14.33
CA ILE A 130 -11.17 1.23 -13.76
C ILE A 130 -12.32 1.06 -14.76
N LEU A 131 -12.73 2.14 -15.39
CA LEU A 131 -13.83 2.09 -16.39
C LEU A 131 -13.42 1.26 -17.61
N ARG A 132 -12.23 1.46 -18.15
CA ARG A 132 -11.68 0.69 -19.27
C ARG A 132 -11.61 -0.81 -18.93
N ARG A 133 -11.14 -1.17 -17.75
CA ARG A 133 -11.07 -2.58 -17.29
C ARG A 133 -12.45 -3.21 -17.19
N ASN A 134 -13.44 -2.49 -16.68
CA ASN A 134 -14.81 -2.99 -16.62
C ASN A 134 -15.36 -3.31 -18.03
N GLN A 135 -15.10 -2.48 -19.04
CA GLN A 135 -15.47 -2.79 -20.43
C GLN A 135 -14.73 -4.02 -20.95
N THR A 136 -13.45 -4.14 -20.66
CA THR A 136 -12.65 -5.32 -21.03
C THR A 136 -13.21 -6.60 -20.40
N PHE A 137 -13.63 -6.54 -19.14
CA PHE A 137 -14.22 -7.69 -18.43
C PHE A 137 -15.56 -8.10 -19.07
N ILE A 138 -16.41 -7.14 -19.41
CA ILE A 138 -17.68 -7.42 -20.13
C ILE A 138 -17.40 -8.17 -21.43
N GLN A 139 -16.45 -7.68 -22.24
CA GLN A 139 -16.06 -8.33 -23.51
C GLN A 139 -15.51 -9.75 -23.31
N ALA A 140 -14.73 -9.96 -22.25
CA ALA A 140 -14.17 -11.25 -21.89
C ALA A 140 -15.16 -12.16 -21.15
N LYS A 141 -16.38 -11.70 -20.87
CA LYS A 141 -17.39 -12.41 -20.03
C LYS A 141 -16.88 -12.73 -18.61
N ALA A 142 -16.08 -11.85 -18.06
CA ALA A 142 -15.61 -11.91 -16.68
C ALA A 142 -16.37 -10.88 -15.83
N ASN A 143 -16.65 -11.18 -14.56
CA ASN A 143 -17.33 -10.27 -13.66
C ASN A 143 -16.35 -9.30 -12.95
N ASN A 144 -15.07 -9.64 -12.90
CA ASN A 144 -14.05 -8.86 -12.20
C ASN A 144 -12.63 -9.25 -12.63
N PHE A 145 -11.65 -8.55 -12.08
CA PHE A 145 -10.23 -8.78 -12.33
C PHE A 145 -9.81 -10.25 -12.07
N LYS A 146 -10.29 -10.85 -10.98
CA LYS A 146 -9.91 -12.22 -10.61
C LYS A 146 -10.36 -13.20 -11.68
N GLU A 147 -11.63 -13.18 -12.04
CA GLU A 147 -12.17 -14.04 -13.11
C GLU A 147 -11.49 -13.80 -14.46
N TYR A 148 -11.19 -12.53 -14.78
CA TYR A 148 -10.46 -12.19 -16.00
C TYR A 148 -9.09 -12.88 -16.09
N ILE A 149 -8.36 -12.93 -14.97
CA ILE A 149 -7.07 -13.63 -14.89
C ILE A 149 -7.27 -15.16 -14.91
N GLU A 150 -8.27 -15.69 -14.22
CA GLU A 150 -8.61 -17.12 -14.20
C GLU A 150 -9.00 -17.65 -15.59
N LEU A 151 -9.54 -16.80 -16.47
CA LEU A 151 -9.78 -17.11 -17.88
C LEU A 151 -8.50 -17.15 -18.74
N GLY A 152 -7.31 -16.99 -18.14
CA GLY A 152 -6.01 -17.06 -18.81
C GLY A 152 -5.53 -15.72 -19.40
N ASN A 153 -6.26 -14.63 -19.16
CA ASN A 153 -5.85 -13.30 -19.61
C ASN A 153 -4.75 -12.72 -18.70
N LYS A 154 -4.07 -11.68 -19.19
CA LYS A 154 -3.02 -10.98 -18.43
C LYS A 154 -3.40 -9.51 -18.22
N MET A 155 -3.19 -9.03 -17.01
CA MET A 155 -3.39 -7.62 -16.65
C MET A 155 -2.65 -7.35 -15.34
N ALA A 156 -1.88 -6.27 -15.27
CA ALA A 156 -1.22 -5.86 -14.04
C ALA A 156 -2.24 -5.34 -13.00
N ARG A 157 -2.02 -5.63 -11.72
CA ARG A 157 -2.68 -4.87 -10.65
C ARG A 157 -2.07 -3.48 -10.58
N ARG A 158 -2.91 -2.46 -10.47
CA ARG A 158 -2.44 -1.09 -10.22
C ARG A 158 -2.52 -0.79 -8.73
N VAL A 159 -1.41 -0.37 -8.13
CA VAL A 159 -1.35 -0.05 -6.71
C VAL A 159 -0.84 1.37 -6.53
N ILE A 160 -1.66 2.20 -5.92
CA ILE A 160 -1.34 3.59 -5.57
C ILE A 160 -0.93 3.60 -4.10
N VAL A 161 0.30 3.97 -3.81
CA VAL A 161 0.78 4.20 -2.45
C VAL A 161 0.85 5.71 -2.24
N PHE A 162 -0.08 6.22 -1.44
CA PHE A 162 -0.23 7.64 -1.15
C PHE A 162 0.25 7.92 0.28
N ASP A 163 1.52 8.25 0.42
CA ASP A 163 2.10 8.59 1.72
C ASP A 163 1.93 10.07 2.05
N GLU A 164 1.74 10.35 3.32
CA GLU A 164 1.48 11.63 3.95
C GLU A 164 0.33 12.42 3.32
N TYR A 165 -0.79 11.72 3.15
CA TYR A 165 -2.03 12.29 2.60
C TYR A 165 -2.46 13.59 3.28
N ALA A 166 -2.18 13.74 4.59
CA ALA A 166 -2.53 14.93 5.35
C ALA A 166 -1.87 16.23 4.85
N MET A 167 -0.78 16.14 4.10
CA MET A 167 -0.07 17.33 3.58
C MET A 167 -0.90 18.13 2.59
N TYR A 168 -1.88 17.51 1.95
CA TYR A 168 -2.76 18.18 0.98
C TYR A 168 -4.00 18.80 1.63
N HIS A 169 -4.23 18.55 2.93
CA HIS A 169 -5.36 19.16 3.64
C HIS A 169 -5.19 20.67 3.74
N GLY A 170 -6.22 21.41 3.29
CA GLY A 170 -6.22 22.86 3.29
C GLY A 170 -5.66 23.52 2.02
N THR A 171 -5.20 22.73 1.06
CA THR A 171 -4.87 23.24 -0.28
C THR A 171 -6.15 23.44 -1.10
N SER A 172 -6.04 24.20 -2.22
CA SER A 172 -7.18 24.45 -3.13
C SER A 172 -7.75 23.16 -3.70
N ASP A 173 -6.90 22.19 -3.98
CA ASP A 173 -7.23 20.97 -4.72
C ASP A 173 -7.56 19.78 -3.83
N TYR A 174 -7.49 19.95 -2.52
CA TYR A 174 -7.77 18.90 -1.56
C TYR A 174 -9.11 18.20 -1.77
N ASN A 175 -10.19 18.95 -2.01
CA ASN A 175 -11.52 18.38 -2.24
C ASN A 175 -11.58 17.55 -3.52
N VAL A 176 -10.85 17.96 -4.56
CA VAL A 176 -10.74 17.23 -5.82
C VAL A 176 -10.01 15.91 -5.59
N ILE A 177 -8.84 15.96 -4.94
CA ILE A 177 -8.05 14.77 -4.57
C ILE A 177 -8.90 13.81 -3.74
N GLN A 178 -9.59 14.32 -2.69
CA GLN A 178 -10.43 13.50 -1.82
C GLN A 178 -11.57 12.81 -2.59
N SER A 179 -12.25 13.53 -3.49
CA SER A 179 -13.33 12.99 -4.32
C SER A 179 -12.84 11.85 -5.22
N LYS A 180 -11.66 12.01 -5.86
CA LYS A 180 -11.07 10.99 -6.72
C LYS A 180 -10.60 9.77 -5.93
N VAL A 181 -9.97 9.96 -4.80
CA VAL A 181 -9.61 8.88 -3.87
C VAL A 181 -10.84 8.08 -3.45
N SER A 182 -11.93 8.77 -3.09
CA SER A 182 -13.19 8.13 -2.71
C SER A 182 -13.77 7.27 -3.83
N LYS A 183 -13.72 7.73 -5.09
CA LYS A 183 -14.15 6.96 -6.26
C LYS A 183 -13.32 5.70 -6.44
N ILE A 184 -11.99 5.81 -6.35
CA ILE A 184 -11.08 4.64 -6.46
C ILE A 184 -11.37 3.65 -5.34
N CYS A 185 -11.53 4.09 -4.10
CA CYS A 185 -11.86 3.23 -2.98
C CYS A 185 -13.19 2.47 -3.16
N SER A 186 -14.17 3.11 -3.81
CA SER A 186 -15.51 2.53 -4.01
C SER A 186 -15.55 1.54 -5.19
N THR A 187 -14.73 1.71 -6.21
CA THR A 187 -14.85 0.99 -7.49
C THR A 187 -13.61 0.19 -7.89
N GLY A 188 -12.46 0.46 -7.28
CA GLY A 188 -11.17 -0.16 -7.65
C GLY A 188 -11.09 -1.66 -7.39
N ARG A 189 -11.79 -2.17 -6.38
CA ARG A 189 -11.77 -3.59 -5.97
C ARG A 189 -11.98 -4.53 -7.15
N SER A 190 -13.09 -4.39 -7.85
CA SER A 190 -13.45 -5.28 -8.96
C SER A 190 -12.49 -5.16 -10.14
N ALA A 191 -11.86 -4.01 -10.32
CA ALA A 191 -10.95 -3.71 -11.42
C ALA A 191 -9.47 -4.06 -11.13
N GLY A 192 -9.12 -4.53 -9.92
CA GLY A 192 -7.73 -4.79 -9.54
C GLY A 192 -6.90 -3.51 -9.39
N VAL A 193 -7.57 -2.40 -9.01
CA VAL A 193 -6.94 -1.13 -8.68
C VAL A 193 -7.01 -0.93 -7.16
N HIS A 194 -5.87 -0.80 -6.54
CA HIS A 194 -5.73 -0.74 -5.08
C HIS A 194 -5.14 0.60 -4.67
N ILE A 195 -5.58 1.13 -3.52
CA ILE A 195 -4.96 2.31 -2.92
C ILE A 195 -4.58 2.03 -1.46
N ILE A 196 -3.40 2.47 -1.09
CA ILE A 196 -2.87 2.44 0.27
C ILE A 196 -2.64 3.88 0.67
N ILE A 197 -3.41 4.37 1.63
CA ILE A 197 -3.21 5.71 2.18
C ILE A 197 -2.42 5.60 3.48
N ALA A 198 -1.39 6.42 3.57
CA ALA A 198 -0.60 6.54 4.78
C ALA A 198 -0.55 7.99 5.26
N THR A 199 -0.64 8.21 6.57
CA THR A 199 -0.58 9.56 7.14
C THR A 199 -0.16 9.55 8.60
N GLN A 200 0.34 10.68 9.05
CA GLN A 200 0.57 10.95 10.48
C GLN A 200 -0.64 11.62 11.14
N ASP A 201 -1.54 12.19 10.38
CA ASP A 201 -2.77 12.78 10.88
C ASP A 201 -4.00 12.14 10.23
N ALA A 202 -4.78 11.45 11.04
CA ALA A 202 -5.94 10.68 10.61
C ALA A 202 -7.27 11.29 11.10
N ARG A 203 -7.29 12.60 11.44
CA ARG A 203 -8.51 13.28 11.86
C ARG A 203 -9.58 13.21 10.75
N LYS A 204 -10.86 13.32 11.16
CA LYS A 204 -12.00 13.22 10.25
C LYS A 204 -11.98 14.29 9.15
N GLU A 205 -11.47 15.48 9.49
CA GLU A 205 -11.35 16.61 8.58
C GLU A 205 -10.32 16.34 7.46
N ILE A 206 -9.34 15.47 7.74
CA ILE A 206 -8.26 15.11 6.81
C ILE A 206 -8.60 13.90 5.97
N LEU A 207 -9.26 12.91 6.53
CA LEU A 207 -9.61 11.70 5.79
C LEU A 207 -11.07 11.36 6.06
N ASP A 208 -11.89 11.55 5.03
CA ASP A 208 -13.32 11.31 5.07
C ASP A 208 -13.67 9.89 5.56
N SER A 209 -14.78 9.80 6.28
CA SER A 209 -15.28 8.54 6.82
C SER A 209 -15.63 7.51 5.75
N MET A 210 -16.10 7.94 4.58
CA MET A 210 -16.40 7.04 3.46
C MET A 210 -15.14 6.40 2.88
N ILE A 211 -14.03 7.17 2.80
CA ILE A 211 -12.73 6.62 2.39
C ILE A 211 -12.28 5.59 3.41
N LYS A 212 -12.30 5.93 4.71
CA LYS A 212 -11.93 4.99 5.78
C LYS A 212 -12.78 3.72 5.81
N TYR A 213 -14.08 3.83 5.51
CA TYR A 213 -14.98 2.69 5.44
C TYR A 213 -14.59 1.70 4.34
N ASN A 214 -14.15 2.21 3.18
CA ASN A 214 -13.69 1.40 2.06
C ASN A 214 -12.24 0.88 2.21
N MET A 215 -11.59 1.16 3.33
CA MET A 215 -10.25 0.65 3.68
C MET A 215 -10.35 -0.31 4.86
N PRO A 216 -10.74 -1.56 4.64
CA PRO A 216 -10.98 -2.53 5.74
C PRO A 216 -9.70 -2.82 6.51
N LEU A 217 -8.54 -2.94 5.83
CA LEU A 217 -7.26 -3.13 6.50
C LEU A 217 -6.76 -1.80 7.07
N LYS A 218 -6.66 -1.74 8.39
CA LYS A 218 -6.05 -0.62 9.10
C LYS A 218 -4.81 -1.08 9.83
N ILE A 219 -3.69 -0.44 9.56
CA ILE A 219 -2.40 -0.73 10.20
C ILE A 219 -2.00 0.49 11.01
N GLY A 220 -2.01 0.34 12.32
CA GLY A 220 -1.61 1.39 13.25
C GLY A 220 -0.27 1.08 13.91
N PHE A 221 0.64 2.03 13.86
CA PHE A 221 1.85 2.03 14.70
C PHE A 221 1.64 2.98 15.88
N LYS A 222 2.71 3.26 16.65
CA LYS A 222 2.67 4.17 17.79
C LYS A 222 1.95 5.49 17.42
N CYS A 223 1.08 5.96 18.30
CA CYS A 223 0.46 7.28 18.24
C CYS A 223 0.51 7.99 19.60
N ASP A 224 0.11 9.27 19.63
CA ASP A 224 0.36 10.13 20.79
C ASP A 224 -0.67 9.97 21.90
N ASN A 225 -1.92 9.63 21.53
CA ASN A 225 -3.04 9.54 22.48
C ASN A 225 -4.16 8.63 21.94
N ALA A 226 -5.11 8.30 22.82
CA ALA A 226 -6.25 7.43 22.51
C ALA A 226 -7.14 7.97 21.38
N GLN A 227 -7.33 9.30 21.27
CA GLN A 227 -8.11 9.89 20.19
C GLN A 227 -7.43 9.69 18.83
N HIS A 228 -6.10 9.86 18.77
CA HIS A 228 -5.33 9.59 17.58
C HIS A 228 -5.41 8.10 17.19
N SER A 229 -5.33 7.20 18.18
CA SER A 229 -5.53 5.77 17.98
C SER A 229 -6.89 5.47 17.34
N LYS A 230 -7.97 6.01 17.89
CA LYS A 230 -9.33 5.88 17.33
C LYS A 230 -9.44 6.41 15.90
N ASN A 231 -8.81 7.53 15.61
CA ASN A 231 -8.83 8.11 14.27
C ASN A 231 -8.16 7.20 13.23
N ILE A 232 -7.10 6.46 13.62
CA ILE A 232 -6.39 5.53 12.77
C ILE A 232 -7.18 4.21 12.62
N SER A 233 -7.50 3.57 13.71
CA SER A 233 -7.94 2.16 13.73
C SER A 233 -9.43 1.97 14.03
N GLY A 234 -10.08 2.97 14.60
CA GLY A 234 -11.39 2.85 15.23
C GLY A 234 -11.33 2.41 16.72
N HIS A 235 -10.14 2.03 17.21
CA HIS A 235 -9.90 1.50 18.55
C HIS A 235 -8.84 2.31 19.29
N GLU A 236 -8.88 2.29 20.62
CA GLU A 236 -7.79 2.74 21.47
C GLU A 236 -6.66 1.71 21.52
N GLY A 237 -5.50 2.13 22.02
CA GLY A 237 -4.40 1.22 22.37
C GLY A 237 -3.14 1.37 21.54
N LEU A 238 -3.16 2.07 20.38
CA LEU A 238 -1.92 2.35 19.64
C LEU A 238 -1.00 3.29 20.42
N GLU A 239 -1.55 4.14 21.29
CA GLU A 239 -0.81 5.02 22.19
C GLU A 239 -0.01 4.27 23.26
N THR A 240 -0.39 3.01 23.53
CA THR A 240 0.34 2.15 24.47
C THR A 240 1.56 1.49 23.84
N ILE A 241 1.72 1.57 22.53
CA ILE A 241 2.87 1.01 21.84
C ILE A 241 4.11 1.87 22.14
N ASN A 242 5.08 1.27 22.82
CA ASN A 242 6.32 1.94 23.25
C ASN A 242 7.57 1.49 22.47
N LYS A 243 7.41 0.58 21.50
CA LYS A 243 8.51 0.04 20.68
C LYS A 243 8.34 0.43 19.23
N ILE A 244 9.40 0.98 18.62
CA ILE A 244 9.44 1.33 17.20
C ILE A 244 9.26 0.08 16.34
N GLY A 245 8.44 0.19 15.30
CA GLY A 245 8.16 -0.92 14.37
C GLY A 245 7.23 -2.00 14.94
N VAL A 246 6.68 -1.80 16.13
CA VAL A 246 5.53 -2.58 16.60
C VAL A 246 4.27 -1.91 16.08
N GLY A 247 3.39 -2.71 15.50
CA GLY A 247 2.12 -2.25 14.95
C GLY A 247 0.98 -3.19 15.29
N ARG A 248 -0.26 -2.73 15.05
CA ARG A 248 -1.47 -3.53 15.11
C ARG A 248 -2.18 -3.48 13.77
N ALA A 249 -2.61 -4.63 13.28
CA ALA A 249 -3.41 -4.77 12.08
C ALA A 249 -4.84 -5.12 12.47
N TYR A 250 -5.80 -4.35 11.98
CA TYR A 250 -7.23 -4.46 12.21
C TYR A 250 -7.95 -4.81 10.90
N GLY A 251 -9.17 -5.37 11.01
CA GLY A 251 -9.97 -5.72 9.84
C GLY A 251 -9.50 -7.00 9.15
N LEU A 252 -8.86 -7.88 9.90
CA LEU A 252 -8.47 -9.20 9.44
C LEU A 252 -9.60 -10.21 9.69
N PRO A 253 -9.75 -11.24 8.83
CA PRO A 253 -10.73 -12.31 9.06
C PRO A 253 -10.25 -13.29 10.14
N ILE A 254 -10.17 -12.82 11.39
CA ILE A 254 -9.71 -13.57 12.57
C ILE A 254 -10.61 -13.28 13.76
N ASP A 255 -10.62 -14.17 14.75
CA ASP A 255 -11.44 -14.06 15.96
C ASP A 255 -10.93 -13.04 16.99
N SER A 256 -10.25 -11.99 16.55
CA SER A 256 -9.78 -10.91 17.41
C SER A 256 -9.85 -9.56 16.71
N ASP A 257 -10.00 -8.49 17.49
CA ASP A 257 -10.09 -7.13 16.95
C ASP A 257 -8.82 -6.72 16.17
N TYR A 258 -7.66 -7.26 16.57
CA TYR A 258 -6.38 -6.96 15.91
C TYR A 258 -5.33 -8.06 16.14
N VAL A 259 -4.32 -8.09 15.27
CA VAL A 259 -3.06 -8.79 15.51
C VAL A 259 -1.95 -7.77 15.76
N GLN A 260 -1.23 -7.92 16.86
CA GLN A 260 -0.05 -7.11 17.13
C GLN A 260 1.20 -7.80 16.58
N PHE A 261 2.02 -7.07 15.84
CA PHE A 261 3.18 -7.60 15.13
C PHE A 261 4.40 -6.70 15.28
N LYS A 262 5.58 -7.24 14.96
CA LYS A 262 6.85 -6.50 14.81
C LYS A 262 7.27 -6.54 13.36
N THR A 263 7.29 -5.37 12.71
CA THR A 263 7.73 -5.28 11.31
C THR A 263 9.23 -5.51 11.16
N MET A 264 9.63 -5.99 9.99
CA MET A 264 11.05 -6.08 9.63
C MET A 264 11.65 -4.68 9.47
N LYS A 265 12.94 -4.56 9.69
CA LYS A 265 13.70 -3.36 9.41
C LYS A 265 14.03 -3.29 7.93
N SER A 266 13.69 -2.18 7.30
CA SER A 266 14.03 -1.93 5.89
C SER A 266 15.55 -1.82 5.73
N PRO A 267 16.13 -2.38 4.65
CA PRO A 267 17.48 -2.06 4.25
C PRO A 267 17.66 -0.55 4.01
N SER A 268 18.89 -0.08 4.05
CA SER A 268 19.23 1.30 3.69
C SER A 268 18.88 1.60 2.23
N SER A 269 18.72 2.87 1.88
CA SER A 269 18.45 3.28 0.50
C SER A 269 19.51 2.81 -0.50
N LYS A 270 20.78 2.72 -0.05
CA LYS A 270 21.88 2.20 -0.88
C LYS A 270 21.70 0.70 -1.14
N GLU A 271 21.40 -0.07 -0.12
CA GLU A 271 21.17 -1.52 -0.25
C GLU A 271 19.96 -1.82 -1.13
N ILE A 272 18.86 -1.08 -0.96
CA ILE A 272 17.66 -1.22 -1.80
C ILE A 272 18.00 -0.98 -3.28
N ARG A 273 18.68 0.12 -3.60
CA ARG A 273 19.12 0.39 -4.98
C ARG A 273 19.99 -0.75 -5.54
N THR A 274 20.93 -1.24 -4.74
CA THR A 274 21.79 -2.37 -5.14
C THR A 274 20.97 -3.63 -5.42
N MET A 275 19.99 -3.95 -4.58
CA MET A 275 19.11 -5.11 -4.77
C MET A 275 18.29 -4.99 -6.05
N ILE A 276 17.67 -3.83 -6.29
CA ILE A 276 16.86 -3.54 -7.48
C ILE A 276 17.75 -3.61 -8.73
N HIS A 277 18.89 -2.92 -8.72
CA HIS A 277 19.83 -2.94 -9.84
C HIS A 277 20.27 -4.37 -10.19
N ASN A 278 20.72 -5.15 -9.22
CA ASN A 278 21.17 -6.52 -9.45
C ASN A 278 20.08 -7.42 -10.04
N LYS A 279 18.82 -7.19 -9.64
CA LYS A 279 17.69 -7.98 -10.15
C LYS A 279 17.27 -7.57 -11.57
N TYR A 280 17.31 -6.28 -11.88
CA TYR A 280 16.72 -5.73 -13.11
C TYR A 280 17.73 -5.10 -14.07
N LYS A 281 19.04 -5.26 -13.88
CA LYS A 281 20.10 -4.70 -14.75
C LYS A 281 19.94 -5.06 -16.22
N ASP A 282 19.38 -6.22 -16.51
CA ASP A 282 19.18 -6.73 -17.89
C ASP A 282 17.74 -6.49 -18.40
N TYR A 283 16.86 -5.88 -17.57
CA TYR A 283 15.49 -5.60 -17.96
C TYR A 283 15.41 -4.32 -18.80
N LYS A 284 14.94 -4.47 -20.04
CA LYS A 284 14.67 -3.33 -20.92
C LYS A 284 13.23 -2.85 -20.68
N LYS A 285 13.09 -1.72 -19.99
CA LYS A 285 11.78 -1.07 -19.84
C LYS A 285 11.35 -0.51 -21.20
N VAL A 286 10.10 -0.75 -21.59
CA VAL A 286 9.48 -0.03 -22.71
C VAL A 286 9.28 1.40 -22.24
N GLU A 287 9.86 2.36 -22.95
CA GLU A 287 9.65 3.79 -22.65
C GLU A 287 8.19 4.14 -22.91
N VAL A 288 7.48 4.51 -21.86
CA VAL A 288 6.16 5.14 -21.97
C VAL A 288 6.42 6.63 -22.18
N VAL A 289 6.06 7.15 -23.35
CA VAL A 289 6.17 8.57 -23.65
C VAL A 289 5.12 9.31 -22.81
N GLU A 290 5.51 10.39 -22.13
CA GLU A 290 4.61 11.16 -21.25
C GLU A 290 3.35 11.65 -21.98
N GLU A 291 3.45 11.92 -23.28
CA GLU A 291 2.34 12.36 -24.13
C GLU A 291 1.20 11.32 -24.23
N ASP A 292 1.49 10.02 -24.19
CA ASP A 292 0.48 8.96 -24.28
C ASP A 292 -0.38 8.82 -23.02
N VAL A 293 0.09 9.37 -21.89
CA VAL A 293 -0.62 9.27 -20.59
C VAL A 293 -1.51 10.47 -20.33
N PHE A 294 -1.12 11.65 -20.84
CA PHE A 294 -1.79 12.92 -20.53
C PHE A 294 -2.78 13.42 -21.59
N PHE A 295 -2.73 12.87 -22.82
CA PHE A 295 -3.58 13.30 -23.95
C PHE A 295 -4.35 12.13 -24.57
N GLY A 296 -5.04 11.34 -23.76
CA GLY A 296 -6.09 10.46 -24.27
C GLY A 296 -7.19 11.35 -24.84
N GLU A 297 -7.41 11.26 -26.17
CA GLU A 297 -8.44 12.00 -26.90
C GLU A 297 -9.75 12.04 -26.14
N GLU A 298 -10.31 13.23 -25.99
CA GLU A 298 -11.70 13.43 -25.63
C GLU A 298 -12.54 12.63 -26.63
N CYS A 299 -13.15 11.54 -26.18
CA CYS A 299 -14.23 10.94 -26.93
C CYS A 299 -15.35 11.99 -26.92
N GLU A 300 -15.49 12.73 -28.01
CA GLU A 300 -16.68 13.50 -28.31
C GLU A 300 -17.89 12.55 -28.30
N ASP A 301 -18.96 12.99 -27.64
CA ASP A 301 -20.25 12.32 -27.47
C ASP A 301 -20.93 11.89 -28.76
#